data_f2c4205b8987a266317f7b0f1df615de
#
_entry.id   f2c4205b8987a266317f7b0f1df615de
#
_cell.length_a   1.000
_cell.length_b   1.000
_cell.length_c   1.000
_cell.angle_alpha   90.00
_cell.angle_beta   90.00
_cell.angle_gamma   90.00
#
_symmetry.space_group_name_H-M   'P 1'
#
loop_
_entity.id
_entity.type
_entity.pdbx_description
1 polymer ?
#
loop_
_entity_poly.entity_id
_entity_poly.type
_entity_poly.pdbx_seq_one_letter_code
_entity_poly.pdbx_strand_id
1 'polypeptide(L)'
;MEADGVRQLGPLAVLAGVWEGDKGADEAPSDDRGTEQNRFRERVTFAPIGVVRNHEQELYGLRYATVAHRLGEADPFHEEVGYWLWDPGERQVRRCFIVPRGVAVLAGGTVEPTATAFTLVAEGGPETYGICSNRFLTREFKTVRYDLTVTIFDRNRFHYKEDTQLRMPGRKDLFHHTDENTLTRVST
;
A
#
# COMPACT_ATOMS: atom_id res chain seq x y z
N MET A 1 -13.12 10.67 -23.01
CA MET A 1 -13.62 9.94 -21.82
C MET A 1 -12.54 9.61 -20.80
N GLU A 2 -11.26 9.42 -21.17
CA GLU A 2 -10.18 9.12 -20.21
C GLU A 2 -9.75 10.29 -19.31
N ALA A 3 -9.73 11.51 -19.83
CA ALA A 3 -9.24 12.67 -19.06
C ALA A 3 -10.19 13.11 -17.90
N ASP A 4 -11.48 12.91 -18.03
CA ASP A 4 -12.46 13.26 -16.99
C ASP A 4 -12.48 12.23 -15.87
N GLY A 5 -12.29 10.95 -16.16
CA GLY A 5 -12.25 9.88 -15.17
C GLY A 5 -11.05 9.98 -14.21
N VAL A 6 -9.91 10.45 -14.72
CA VAL A 6 -8.70 10.63 -13.89
C VAL A 6 -8.83 11.83 -12.95
N ARG A 7 -9.48 12.92 -13.38
CA ARG A 7 -9.70 14.11 -12.52
C ARG A 7 -10.57 13.81 -11.31
N GLN A 8 -11.48 12.84 -11.42
CA GLN A 8 -12.40 12.46 -10.35
C GLN A 8 -11.75 11.59 -9.26
N LEU A 9 -10.52 11.12 -9.49
CA LEU A 9 -9.75 10.34 -8.52
C LEU A 9 -9.24 11.17 -7.32
N GLY A 10 -9.47 12.47 -7.29
CA GLY A 10 -9.02 13.34 -6.20
C GLY A 10 -7.51 13.23 -5.97
N PRO A 11 -7.05 13.00 -4.73
CA PRO A 11 -5.62 12.92 -4.42
C PRO A 11 -4.91 11.73 -5.10
N LEU A 12 -5.66 10.74 -5.58
CA LEU A 12 -5.12 9.56 -6.27
C LEU A 12 -4.85 9.81 -7.78
N ALA A 13 -5.32 10.92 -8.33
CA ALA A 13 -5.23 11.19 -9.78
C ALA A 13 -3.80 11.14 -10.31
N VAL A 14 -2.84 11.62 -9.52
CA VAL A 14 -1.42 11.61 -9.89
C VAL A 14 -0.85 10.19 -9.91
N LEU A 15 -1.40 9.25 -9.15
CA LEU A 15 -0.86 7.90 -9.09
C LEU A 15 -1.20 7.05 -10.33
N ALA A 16 -2.23 7.41 -11.11
CA ALA A 16 -2.60 6.65 -12.30
C ALA A 16 -1.43 6.49 -13.27
N GLY A 17 -1.13 5.25 -13.70
CA GLY A 17 -0.02 4.93 -14.60
C GLY A 17 0.90 3.82 -14.06
N VAL A 18 2.08 3.73 -14.63
CA VAL A 18 3.11 2.74 -14.28
C VAL A 18 4.32 3.44 -13.69
N TRP A 19 4.84 2.87 -12.62
CA TRP A 19 5.91 3.44 -11.82
C TRP A 19 6.98 2.43 -11.50
N GLU A 20 8.23 2.88 -11.45
CA GLU A 20 9.38 2.06 -11.07
C GLU A 20 10.27 2.80 -10.08
N GLY A 21 10.87 2.04 -9.16
CA GLY A 21 11.87 2.51 -8.22
C GLY A 21 12.90 1.41 -7.93
N ASP A 22 14.17 1.78 -7.82
CA ASP A 22 15.31 0.89 -7.59
C ASP A 22 16.08 1.21 -6.31
N LYS A 23 15.52 2.08 -5.47
CA LYS A 23 16.13 2.55 -4.21
C LYS A 23 15.35 2.11 -2.98
N GLY A 24 14.53 1.09 -3.14
CA GLY A 24 13.74 0.53 -2.05
C GLY A 24 14.61 0.05 -0.90
N ALA A 25 14.17 0.30 0.32
CA ALA A 25 14.75 -0.18 1.56
C ALA A 25 13.69 -0.89 2.37
N ASP A 26 13.98 -2.09 2.84
CA ASP A 26 13.11 -2.95 3.60
C ASP A 26 13.86 -3.45 4.85
N GLU A 27 13.22 -3.37 6.00
CA GLU A 27 13.66 -3.97 7.25
C GLU A 27 12.61 -4.97 7.71
N ALA A 28 12.92 -6.26 7.59
CA ALA A 28 12.00 -7.36 7.81
C ALA A 28 12.47 -8.33 8.89
N PRO A 29 11.58 -9.21 9.41
CA PRO A 29 12.02 -10.32 10.24
C PRO A 29 12.85 -11.31 9.40
N SER A 30 14.06 -11.63 9.89
CA SER A 30 14.90 -12.68 9.32
C SER A 30 14.43 -14.10 9.70
N ASP A 31 15.01 -15.13 9.08
CA ASP A 31 14.66 -16.53 9.31
C ASP A 31 14.85 -16.97 10.77
N ASP A 32 15.84 -16.41 11.45
CA ASP A 32 16.11 -16.64 12.88
C ASP A 32 15.29 -15.73 13.82
N ARG A 33 14.30 -14.99 13.26
CA ARG A 33 13.45 -14.00 13.95
C ARG A 33 14.18 -12.76 14.46
N GLY A 34 15.40 -12.52 13.98
CA GLY A 34 16.12 -11.28 14.12
C GLY A 34 15.61 -10.20 13.17
N THR A 35 16.53 -9.45 12.61
CA THR A 35 16.24 -8.38 11.63
C THR A 35 17.11 -8.57 10.40
N GLU A 36 16.53 -8.50 9.23
CA GLU A 36 17.24 -8.41 7.96
C GLU A 36 16.94 -7.08 7.27
N GLN A 37 17.89 -6.59 6.49
CA GLN A 37 17.76 -5.40 5.69
C GLN A 37 17.95 -5.75 4.24
N ASN A 38 16.99 -5.36 3.40
CA ASN A 38 16.99 -5.62 1.99
C ASN A 38 17.02 -4.32 1.19
N ARG A 39 17.68 -4.34 0.04
CA ARG A 39 17.53 -3.33 -1.00
C ARG A 39 16.75 -3.94 -2.15
N PHE A 40 15.78 -3.19 -2.69
CA PHE A 40 14.91 -3.73 -3.70
C PHE A 40 14.61 -2.72 -4.81
N ARG A 41 14.20 -3.26 -5.93
CA ARG A 41 13.54 -2.56 -7.03
C ARG A 41 12.11 -3.04 -7.12
N GLU A 42 11.22 -2.15 -7.52
CA GLU A 42 9.82 -2.50 -7.70
C GLU A 42 9.20 -1.84 -8.93
N ARG A 43 8.13 -2.46 -9.39
CA ARG A 43 7.23 -1.92 -10.41
C ARG A 43 5.81 -1.93 -9.87
N VAL A 44 5.16 -0.78 -9.95
CA VAL A 44 3.76 -0.59 -9.52
C VAL A 44 2.93 -0.13 -10.70
N THR A 45 1.77 -0.74 -10.88
CA THR A 45 0.78 -0.33 -11.89
C THR A 45 -0.48 0.15 -11.20
N PHE A 46 -0.96 1.33 -11.54
CA PHE A 46 -2.23 1.90 -11.10
C PHE A 46 -3.13 2.14 -12.31
N ALA A 47 -4.08 1.25 -12.54
CA ALA A 47 -5.01 1.33 -13.67
C ALA A 47 -6.36 1.91 -13.24
N PRO A 48 -6.81 3.06 -13.77
CA PRO A 48 -8.13 3.60 -13.48
C PRO A 48 -9.24 2.59 -13.81
N ILE A 49 -10.18 2.40 -12.88
CA ILE A 49 -11.36 1.52 -13.07
C ILE A 49 -12.64 2.30 -13.30
N GLY A 50 -12.55 3.64 -13.34
CA GLY A 50 -13.70 4.51 -13.45
C GLY A 50 -14.46 4.64 -12.13
N VAL A 51 -15.74 5.01 -12.24
CA VAL A 51 -16.62 5.17 -11.08
C VAL A 51 -17.22 3.82 -10.66
N VAL A 52 -17.19 3.58 -9.36
CA VAL A 52 -17.87 2.45 -8.70
C VAL A 52 -19.10 3.01 -8.01
N ARG A 53 -20.28 2.60 -8.46
CA ARG A 53 -21.57 3.04 -7.89
C ARG A 53 -22.30 1.86 -7.28
N ASN A 54 -22.76 2.06 -6.06
CA ASN A 54 -23.64 1.13 -5.38
C ASN A 54 -24.63 1.93 -4.51
N HIS A 55 -25.87 2.07 -4.99
CA HIS A 55 -26.91 2.88 -4.35
C HIS A 55 -26.45 4.31 -4.05
N GLU A 56 -26.19 4.64 -2.78
CA GLU A 56 -25.82 5.97 -2.32
C GLU A 56 -24.30 6.20 -2.29
N GLN A 57 -23.49 5.15 -2.47
CA GLN A 57 -22.04 5.26 -2.48
C GLN A 57 -21.52 5.44 -3.91
N GLU A 58 -20.66 6.43 -4.10
CA GLU A 58 -19.93 6.66 -5.33
C GLU A 58 -18.43 6.79 -5.02
N LEU A 59 -17.62 5.87 -5.56
CA LEU A 59 -16.19 5.83 -5.39
C LEU A 59 -15.47 5.93 -6.74
N TYR A 60 -14.27 6.46 -6.72
CA TYR A 60 -13.37 6.50 -7.88
C TYR A 60 -12.11 5.70 -7.53
N GLY A 61 -11.67 4.84 -8.44
CA GLY A 61 -10.66 3.87 -8.05
C GLY A 61 -9.57 3.62 -9.08
N LEU A 62 -8.46 3.15 -8.52
CA LEU A 62 -7.33 2.58 -9.23
C LEU A 62 -7.20 1.11 -8.83
N ARG A 63 -7.22 0.19 -9.80
CA ARG A 63 -6.72 -1.16 -9.57
C ARG A 63 -5.21 -1.13 -9.59
N TYR A 64 -4.57 -1.71 -8.58
CA TYR A 64 -3.12 -1.74 -8.56
C TYR A 64 -2.56 -3.14 -8.41
N ALA A 65 -1.32 -3.28 -8.87
CA ALA A 65 -0.48 -4.42 -8.62
C ALA A 65 0.95 -3.93 -8.44
N THR A 66 1.67 -4.49 -7.48
CA THR A 66 3.11 -4.27 -7.30
C THR A 66 3.86 -5.58 -7.30
N VAL A 67 5.08 -5.53 -7.82
CA VAL A 67 6.03 -6.65 -7.80
C VAL A 67 7.38 -6.07 -7.41
N ALA A 68 7.98 -6.62 -6.36
CA ALA A 68 9.28 -6.20 -5.85
C ALA A 68 10.29 -7.35 -5.89
N HIS A 69 11.54 -7.00 -6.25
CA HIS A 69 12.68 -7.92 -6.34
C HIS A 69 13.82 -7.37 -5.52
N ARG A 70 14.48 -8.21 -4.73
CA ARG A 70 15.77 -7.82 -4.13
C ARG A 70 16.77 -7.46 -5.23
N LEU A 71 17.65 -6.51 -4.96
CA LEU A 71 18.66 -6.13 -5.95
C LEU A 71 19.57 -7.32 -6.24
N GLY A 72 19.72 -7.65 -7.53
CA GLY A 72 20.52 -8.80 -8.01
C GLY A 72 19.75 -10.11 -8.08
N GLU A 73 18.49 -10.17 -7.62
CA GLU A 73 17.65 -11.37 -7.71
C GLU A 73 16.66 -11.29 -8.89
N ALA A 74 16.41 -12.43 -9.52
CA ALA A 74 15.45 -12.56 -10.63
C ALA A 74 14.03 -12.82 -10.15
N ASP A 75 13.88 -13.58 -9.06
CA ASP A 75 12.59 -13.94 -8.50
C ASP A 75 12.02 -12.82 -7.62
N PRO A 76 10.71 -12.54 -7.66
CA PRO A 76 10.10 -11.58 -6.80
C PRO A 76 10.10 -12.09 -5.34
N PHE A 77 10.38 -11.20 -4.39
CA PHE A 77 10.24 -11.52 -2.97
C PHE A 77 8.93 -11.00 -2.38
N HIS A 78 8.28 -10.04 -3.05
CA HIS A 78 7.02 -9.46 -2.61
C HIS A 78 6.11 -9.11 -3.79
N GLU A 79 4.82 -9.40 -3.64
CA GLU A 79 3.75 -9.06 -4.58
C GLU A 79 2.51 -8.62 -3.82
N GLU A 80 1.78 -7.67 -4.38
CA GLU A 80 0.46 -7.26 -3.90
C GLU A 80 -0.48 -6.99 -5.06
N VAL A 81 -1.76 -7.20 -4.83
CA VAL A 81 -2.84 -6.78 -5.73
C VAL A 81 -3.98 -6.18 -4.94
N GLY A 82 -4.66 -5.19 -5.54
CA GLY A 82 -5.80 -4.57 -4.87
C GLY A 82 -6.33 -3.32 -5.54
N TYR A 83 -6.90 -2.44 -4.70
CA TYR A 83 -7.51 -1.19 -5.13
C TYR A 83 -7.11 -0.04 -4.23
N TRP A 84 -6.94 1.12 -4.84
CA TRP A 84 -6.94 2.41 -4.17
C TRP A 84 -8.23 3.12 -4.55
N LEU A 85 -8.99 3.57 -3.54
CA LEU A 85 -10.32 4.13 -3.73
C LEU A 85 -10.38 5.53 -3.10
N TRP A 86 -10.95 6.47 -3.84
CA TRP A 86 -11.29 7.81 -3.38
C TRP A 86 -12.80 7.92 -3.19
N ASP A 87 -13.20 8.33 -2.00
CA ASP A 87 -14.58 8.65 -1.64
C ASP A 87 -14.69 10.17 -1.44
N PRO A 88 -15.22 10.93 -2.42
CA PRO A 88 -15.32 12.37 -2.30
C PRO A 88 -16.35 12.82 -1.25
N GLY A 89 -17.40 12.03 -1.00
CA GLY A 89 -18.42 12.32 0.01
C GLY A 89 -17.88 12.29 1.43
N GLU A 90 -17.12 11.26 1.75
CA GLU A 90 -16.49 11.07 3.06
C GLU A 90 -15.09 11.68 3.15
N ARG A 91 -14.53 12.16 2.04
CA ARG A 91 -13.12 12.57 1.92
C ARG A 91 -12.15 11.51 2.43
N GLN A 92 -12.40 10.25 2.04
CA GLN A 92 -11.60 9.10 2.45
C GLN A 92 -10.81 8.54 1.29
N VAL A 93 -9.53 8.30 1.51
CA VAL A 93 -8.72 7.39 0.69
C VAL A 93 -8.69 6.04 1.38
N ARG A 94 -8.88 4.98 0.59
CA ARG A 94 -8.80 3.59 1.05
C ARG A 94 -7.80 2.84 0.19
N ARG A 95 -6.95 2.04 0.82
CA ARG A 95 -6.10 1.03 0.16
C ARG A 95 -6.57 -0.34 0.61
N CYS A 96 -7.07 -1.12 -0.34
CA CYS A 96 -7.53 -2.50 -0.10
C CYS A 96 -6.58 -3.42 -0.84
N PHE A 97 -5.87 -4.33 -0.15
CA PHE A 97 -4.92 -5.21 -0.83
C PHE A 97 -4.80 -6.59 -0.20
N ILE A 98 -4.27 -7.49 -1.00
CA ILE A 98 -3.94 -8.87 -0.59
C ILE A 98 -2.49 -9.15 -0.97
N VAL A 99 -1.77 -9.75 -0.02
CA VAL A 99 -0.44 -10.33 -0.21
C VAL A 99 -0.60 -11.86 -0.37
N PRO A 100 0.05 -12.51 -1.36
CA PRO A 100 -0.07 -13.97 -1.58
C PRO A 100 0.25 -14.83 -0.37
N ARG A 101 1.00 -14.29 0.58
CA ARG A 101 1.29 -14.92 1.87
C ARG A 101 0.05 -15.13 2.75
N GLY A 102 -1.10 -14.54 2.40
CA GLY A 102 -2.38 -14.72 3.09
C GLY A 102 -2.66 -13.62 4.14
N VAL A 103 -2.31 -12.38 3.80
CA VAL A 103 -2.73 -11.18 4.51
C VAL A 103 -3.65 -10.37 3.61
N ALA A 104 -4.73 -9.86 4.16
CA ALA A 104 -5.61 -8.88 3.53
C ALA A 104 -5.70 -7.65 4.43
N VAL A 105 -5.56 -6.47 3.83
CA VAL A 105 -5.60 -5.18 4.54
C VAL A 105 -6.62 -4.27 3.87
N LEU A 106 -7.42 -3.62 4.69
CA LEU A 106 -8.22 -2.45 4.32
C LEU A 106 -7.74 -1.29 5.18
N ALA A 107 -6.87 -0.45 4.63
CA ALA A 107 -6.40 0.77 5.27
C ALA A 107 -7.16 1.99 4.78
N GLY A 108 -7.35 2.98 5.63
CA GLY A 108 -8.03 4.22 5.26
C GLY A 108 -7.56 5.43 6.02
N GLY A 109 -7.89 6.61 5.49
CA GLY A 109 -7.59 7.90 6.10
C GLY A 109 -8.38 9.03 5.48
N THR A 110 -8.65 10.08 6.27
CA THR A 110 -9.27 11.32 5.79
C THR A 110 -8.23 12.15 5.05
N VAL A 111 -8.52 12.52 3.82
CA VAL A 111 -7.56 13.20 2.94
C VAL A 111 -8.27 14.34 2.22
N GLU A 112 -7.61 15.49 2.08
CA GLU A 112 -8.14 16.58 1.27
C GLU A 112 -8.03 16.25 -0.24
N PRO A 113 -9.00 16.68 -1.08
CA PRO A 113 -9.03 16.36 -2.50
C PRO A 113 -7.75 16.73 -3.29
N THR A 114 -7.03 17.73 -2.81
CA THR A 114 -5.80 18.27 -3.43
C THR A 114 -4.53 17.94 -2.64
N ALA A 115 -4.63 17.02 -1.67
CA ALA A 115 -3.48 16.65 -0.84
C ALA A 115 -2.37 16.02 -1.69
N THR A 116 -1.14 16.44 -1.41
CA THR A 116 0.08 15.86 -1.98
C THR A 116 0.80 14.96 -0.97
N ALA A 117 0.30 14.89 0.26
CA ALA A 117 0.78 13.95 1.28
C ALA A 117 -0.40 13.49 2.14
N PHE A 118 -0.43 12.19 2.45
CA PHE A 118 -1.49 11.60 3.29
C PHE A 118 -1.01 10.31 3.94
N THR A 119 -1.70 9.93 5.01
CA THR A 119 -1.45 8.69 5.75
C THR A 119 -2.72 7.83 5.78
N LEU A 120 -2.55 6.52 5.59
CA LEU A 120 -3.59 5.52 5.71
C LEU A 120 -3.20 4.54 6.81
N VAL A 121 -4.20 4.09 7.59
CA VAL A 121 -3.99 3.21 8.74
C VAL A 121 -4.96 2.04 8.68
N ALA A 122 -4.49 0.86 9.11
CA ALA A 122 -5.33 -0.28 9.45
C ALA A 122 -4.88 -0.90 10.77
N GLU A 123 -5.82 -1.45 11.54
CA GLU A 123 -5.53 -2.12 12.81
C GLU A 123 -6.09 -3.54 12.84
N GLY A 124 -5.45 -4.42 13.58
CA GLY A 124 -5.94 -5.77 13.79
C GLY A 124 -7.06 -5.78 14.84
N GLY A 125 -8.26 -6.22 14.44
CA GLY A 125 -9.43 -6.35 15.32
C GLY A 125 -10.61 -5.43 15.03
N PRO A 126 -10.44 -4.14 14.66
CA PRO A 126 -11.55 -3.28 14.25
C PRO A 126 -12.35 -3.83 13.06
N GLU A 127 -13.63 -3.48 12.99
CA GLU A 127 -14.50 -3.78 11.85
C GLU A 127 -14.34 -2.78 10.70
N THR A 128 -13.72 -1.63 10.98
CA THR A 128 -13.43 -0.57 10.01
C THR A 128 -11.92 -0.40 9.91
N TYR A 129 -11.38 -0.45 8.69
CA TYR A 129 -9.94 -0.36 8.41
C TYR A 129 -9.14 -1.43 9.15
N GLY A 130 -9.44 -2.69 8.79
CA GLY A 130 -8.95 -3.88 9.46
C GLY A 130 -7.90 -4.67 8.70
N ILE A 131 -7.34 -5.65 9.41
CA ILE A 131 -6.32 -6.58 8.92
C ILE A 131 -6.80 -8.00 9.18
N CYS A 132 -6.79 -8.84 8.15
CA CYS A 132 -7.04 -10.28 8.23
C CYS A 132 -5.80 -11.05 7.83
N SER A 133 -5.49 -12.12 8.57
CA SER A 133 -4.34 -12.99 8.30
C SER A 133 -4.72 -14.45 8.42
N ASN A 134 -3.96 -15.32 7.76
CA ASN A 134 -4.09 -16.75 7.95
C ASN A 134 -3.67 -17.19 9.37
N ARG A 135 -3.99 -18.47 9.74
CA ARG A 135 -3.74 -19.00 11.07
C ARG A 135 -2.25 -19.01 11.47
N PHE A 136 -1.35 -19.28 10.51
CA PHE A 136 0.09 -19.29 10.76
C PHE A 136 0.57 -17.88 11.13
N LEU A 137 0.26 -16.89 10.30
CA LEU A 137 0.67 -15.50 10.52
C LEU A 137 0.05 -14.94 11.81
N THR A 138 -1.22 -15.24 12.09
CA THR A 138 -1.87 -14.82 13.35
C THR A 138 -1.13 -15.33 14.59
N ARG A 139 -0.52 -16.53 14.52
CA ARG A 139 0.23 -17.12 15.63
C ARG A 139 1.68 -16.65 15.69
N GLU A 140 2.36 -16.58 14.53
CA GLU A 140 3.82 -16.41 14.47
C GLU A 140 4.28 -14.98 14.16
N PHE A 141 3.50 -14.25 13.33
CA PHE A 141 3.82 -12.90 12.84
C PHE A 141 2.54 -12.08 12.72
N LYS A 142 1.87 -11.88 13.86
CA LYS A 142 0.56 -11.21 13.86
C LYS A 142 0.71 -9.74 13.54
N THR A 143 0.23 -9.30 12.39
CA THR A 143 0.09 -7.87 12.07
C THR A 143 -0.96 -7.27 13.00
N VAL A 144 -0.56 -6.29 13.78
CA VAL A 144 -1.45 -5.58 14.73
C VAL A 144 -1.79 -4.17 14.25
N ARG A 145 -0.93 -3.58 13.45
CA ARG A 145 -1.11 -2.25 12.86
C ARG A 145 -0.34 -2.15 11.54
N TYR A 146 -0.88 -1.40 10.62
CA TYR A 146 -0.29 -1.02 9.35
C TYR A 146 -0.46 0.48 9.16
N ASP A 147 0.62 1.18 8.95
CA ASP A 147 0.68 2.61 8.63
C ASP A 147 1.34 2.78 7.26
N LEU A 148 0.72 3.57 6.39
CA LEU A 148 1.27 3.97 5.11
C LEU A 148 1.27 5.49 5.01
N THR A 149 2.40 6.09 4.69
CA THR A 149 2.50 7.49 4.31
C THR A 149 2.89 7.62 2.85
N VAL A 150 2.16 8.43 2.11
CA VAL A 150 2.46 8.77 0.70
C VAL A 150 2.81 10.24 0.61
N THR A 151 3.85 10.57 -0.15
CA THR A 151 4.26 11.94 -0.48
C THR A 151 4.44 12.07 -1.98
N ILE A 152 3.63 12.90 -2.61
CA ILE A 152 3.67 13.20 -4.05
C ILE A 152 4.52 14.45 -4.24
N PHE A 153 5.67 14.34 -4.87
CA PHE A 153 6.56 15.46 -5.14
C PHE A 153 6.11 16.26 -6.37
N ASP A 154 5.76 15.53 -7.42
CA ASP A 154 5.28 16.05 -8.70
C ASP A 154 4.51 14.98 -9.48
N ARG A 155 4.12 15.28 -10.75
CA ARG A 155 3.40 14.33 -11.61
C ARG A 155 4.17 13.06 -11.97
N ASN A 156 5.49 13.06 -11.78
CA ASN A 156 6.39 12.00 -12.23
C ASN A 156 7.15 11.32 -11.08
N ARG A 157 6.92 11.75 -9.82
CA ARG A 157 7.65 11.21 -8.69
C ARG A 157 6.82 11.25 -7.41
N PHE A 158 6.74 10.12 -6.74
CA PHE A 158 6.19 10.02 -5.38
C PHE A 158 7.07 9.12 -4.51
N HIS A 159 6.91 9.23 -3.22
CA HIS A 159 7.54 8.41 -2.20
C HIS A 159 6.47 7.77 -1.34
N TYR A 160 6.69 6.55 -0.90
CA TYR A 160 5.90 5.94 0.17
C TYR A 160 6.81 5.42 1.27
N LYS A 161 6.24 5.34 2.45
CA LYS A 161 6.82 4.65 3.61
C LYS A 161 5.74 3.87 4.31
N GLU A 162 6.02 2.60 4.59
CA GLU A 162 5.14 1.68 5.30
C GLU A 162 5.77 1.24 6.62
N ASP A 163 4.92 0.99 7.63
CA ASP A 163 5.27 0.36 8.90
C ASP A 163 4.22 -0.69 9.24
N THR A 164 4.58 -1.94 9.05
CA THR A 164 3.77 -3.10 9.42
C THR A 164 4.22 -3.62 10.78
N GLN A 165 3.45 -3.30 11.82
CA GLN A 165 3.80 -3.65 13.19
C GLN A 165 3.38 -5.09 13.51
N LEU A 166 4.36 -5.92 13.83
CA LEU A 166 4.20 -7.35 14.04
C LEU A 166 4.35 -7.72 15.52
N ARG A 167 3.42 -8.51 16.02
CA ARG A 167 3.58 -9.22 17.29
C ARG A 167 4.12 -10.61 17.02
N MET A 168 5.30 -10.90 17.55
CA MET A 168 6.01 -12.16 17.35
C MET A 168 6.21 -12.88 18.70
N PRO A 169 6.02 -14.21 18.77
CA PRO A 169 6.33 -14.97 19.98
C PRO A 169 7.80 -14.80 20.40
N GLY A 170 8.02 -14.62 21.70
CA GLY A 170 9.34 -14.43 22.28
C GLY A 170 9.87 -12.99 22.29
N ARG A 171 9.18 -12.04 21.61
CA ARG A 171 9.51 -10.60 21.67
C ARG A 171 8.54 -9.88 22.60
N LYS A 172 9.09 -8.97 23.43
CA LYS A 172 8.29 -8.08 24.29
C LYS A 172 7.70 -6.93 23.49
N ASP A 173 8.53 -6.34 22.63
CA ASP A 173 8.17 -5.19 21.81
C ASP A 173 7.67 -5.64 20.45
N LEU A 174 6.85 -4.81 19.80
CA LEU A 174 6.44 -5.01 18.44
C LEU A 174 7.67 -4.93 17.51
N PHE A 175 7.69 -5.76 16.49
CA PHE A 175 8.64 -5.63 15.40
C PHE A 175 8.06 -4.66 14.38
N HIS A 176 8.81 -3.65 14.00
CA HIS A 176 8.48 -2.71 12.94
C HIS A 176 9.08 -3.21 11.63
N HIS A 177 8.26 -3.88 10.84
CA HIS A 177 8.61 -4.24 9.47
C HIS A 177 8.34 -3.01 8.62
N THR A 178 9.40 -2.32 8.23
CA THR A 178 9.31 -1.07 7.50
C THR A 178 9.85 -1.22 6.09
N ASP A 179 9.15 -0.64 5.14
CA ASP A 179 9.64 -0.49 3.78
C ASP A 179 9.32 0.91 3.22
N GLU A 180 10.19 1.36 2.34
CA GLU A 180 10.04 2.66 1.68
C GLU A 180 10.69 2.66 0.30
N ASN A 181 10.14 3.42 -0.62
CA ASN A 181 10.76 3.67 -1.90
C ASN A 181 10.31 5.00 -2.51
N THR A 182 11.13 5.52 -3.42
CA THR A 182 10.78 6.64 -4.28
C THR A 182 10.61 6.14 -5.71
N LEU A 183 9.41 6.31 -6.25
CA LEU A 183 9.08 5.82 -7.58
C LEU A 183 9.01 6.96 -8.58
N THR A 184 9.42 6.64 -9.79
CA THR A 184 9.36 7.51 -10.97
C THR A 184 8.40 6.92 -11.98
N ARG A 185 7.59 7.77 -12.62
CA ARG A 185 6.65 7.35 -13.66
C ARG A 185 7.38 6.87 -14.90
N VAL A 186 7.00 5.70 -15.44
CA VAL A 186 7.54 5.15 -16.68
C VAL A 186 6.53 5.14 -17.81
N SER A 187 5.23 5.15 -17.50
CA SER A 187 4.16 5.38 -18.48
C SER A 187 2.86 5.85 -17.81
N THR A 188 2.01 6.48 -18.58
CA THR A 188 0.65 6.91 -18.18
C THR A 188 -0.40 5.86 -18.54
#